data_ce0c83fd06297310e15de88662166b91
#
_entry.id   ce0c83fd06297310e15de88662166b91
#
_cell.length_a   1.000
_cell.length_b   1.000
_cell.length_c   1.000
_cell.angle_alpha   90.00
_cell.angle_beta   90.00
_cell.angle_gamma   90.00
#
_symmetry.space_group_name_H-M   'P 1'
#
loop_
_entity.id
_entity.type
_entity.pdbx_description
1 polymer ?
#
loop_
_entity_poly.entity_id
_entity_poly.type
_entity_poly.pdbx_seq_one_letter_code
_entity_poly.pdbx_strand_id
1 'polypeptide(L)'
;MASTATQRIPVARGRSSEAAGHLRVTASEWFASGARRPYDPIAKTMLETVRGEGPPWPLHVFEKVVATPPVGSGTRWLTMLPGYPDGSYGFAQVDRHLGPAPGPRLYVEYLGQGDSDKPKDYRYSSVERADLIQAQWRAHGVRRTMVVAFDYSSLALLELLRRQQERDAAGEEPGATIDAAFIVNGGLFADSHSHPWDTTPMLKTPVGRVGMWFGQHVPGVLEATLRAAKLFSPSYEVSAAELADLGEAILRRNGAAFMHRAAGFVDEHRRNADRWDLAAIVRELGDTVAVHIAGSEEDPFEPRQITAARERLGPLGVDIQWFPGGHLTTSEHPGLLADAIRGLARAHGVGQPISHPSPTTGETTR
;
A
#
# COMPACT_ATOMS: atom_id res chain seq x y z
N MET A 1 9.58 -16.80 31.66
CA MET A 1 10.22 -16.18 30.47
C MET A 1 10.12 -17.20 29.34
N ALA A 2 9.07 -17.13 28.56
CA ALA A 2 8.88 -18.00 27.38
C ALA A 2 9.56 -17.32 26.21
N SER A 3 10.58 -17.95 25.64
CA SER A 3 11.25 -17.56 24.42
C SER A 3 10.22 -17.65 23.28
N THR A 4 9.74 -16.51 22.78
CA THR A 4 8.98 -16.45 21.53
C THR A 4 9.91 -16.78 20.37
N ALA A 5 9.94 -18.06 20.03
CA ALA A 5 10.65 -18.55 18.86
C ALA A 5 10.12 -17.81 17.62
N THR A 6 11.02 -17.13 16.93
CA THR A 6 10.79 -16.50 15.64
C THR A 6 10.23 -17.54 14.67
N GLN A 7 8.94 -17.50 14.39
CA GLN A 7 8.32 -18.38 13.41
C GLN A 7 8.76 -17.90 12.02
N ARG A 8 9.80 -18.55 11.48
CA ARG A 8 10.14 -18.40 10.06
C ARG A 8 9.18 -19.25 9.25
N ILE A 9 8.51 -18.65 8.30
CA ILE A 9 7.69 -19.40 7.35
C ILE A 9 8.65 -20.30 6.54
N PRO A 10 8.49 -21.63 6.53
CA PRO A 10 9.41 -22.51 5.81
C PRO A 10 9.27 -22.25 4.30
N VAL A 11 10.35 -21.76 3.69
CA VAL A 11 10.42 -21.59 2.24
C VAL A 11 10.64 -22.95 1.61
N ALA A 12 9.63 -23.52 0.96
CA ALA A 12 9.87 -24.54 -0.03
C ALA A 12 10.69 -23.89 -1.16
N ARG A 13 11.92 -24.35 -1.38
CA ARG A 13 12.75 -23.88 -2.50
C ARG A 13 11.96 -24.05 -3.79
N GLY A 14 11.37 -22.94 -4.26
CA GLY A 14 10.52 -22.89 -5.43
C GLY A 14 11.32 -23.21 -6.69
N ARG A 15 10.73 -24.03 -7.53
CA ARG A 15 11.22 -24.31 -8.86
C ARG A 15 11.19 -23.03 -9.69
N SER A 16 12.24 -22.81 -10.48
CA SER A 16 12.43 -21.70 -11.39
C SER A 16 11.20 -21.35 -12.25
N SER A 17 11.10 -20.08 -12.58
CA SER A 17 9.99 -19.35 -13.20
C SER A 17 9.53 -19.81 -14.61
N GLU A 18 10.22 -20.72 -15.27
CA GLU A 18 9.90 -21.09 -16.66
C GLU A 18 8.54 -21.78 -16.85
N ALA A 19 7.98 -22.43 -15.83
CA ALA A 19 6.64 -23.04 -15.92
C ALA A 19 5.49 -22.05 -15.67
N ALA A 20 5.78 -20.83 -15.21
CA ALA A 20 4.79 -19.83 -14.83
C ALA A 20 4.40 -18.86 -15.97
N GLY A 21 5.06 -18.93 -17.12
CA GLY A 21 4.92 -17.95 -18.22
C GLY A 21 3.51 -17.81 -18.82
N HIS A 22 2.64 -18.81 -18.64
CA HIS A 22 1.29 -18.80 -19.23
C HIS A 22 0.19 -18.26 -18.29
N LEU A 23 0.55 -17.76 -17.12
CA LEU A 23 -0.43 -17.39 -16.11
C LEU A 23 -0.16 -16.01 -15.45
N ARG A 24 0.76 -15.23 -15.96
CA ARG A 24 1.09 -13.90 -15.42
C ARG A 24 0.04 -12.88 -15.86
N VAL A 25 -0.43 -12.03 -14.94
CA VAL A 25 -1.25 -10.86 -15.26
C VAL A 25 -0.33 -9.75 -15.79
N THR A 26 -0.56 -9.31 -17.01
CA THR A 26 0.17 -8.20 -17.61
C THR A 26 -0.32 -6.84 -17.08
N ALA A 27 0.48 -5.79 -17.25
CA ALA A 27 0.06 -4.44 -16.90
C ALA A 27 -1.18 -4.00 -17.69
N SER A 28 -1.20 -4.29 -18.99
CA SER A 28 -2.38 -4.02 -19.84
C SER A 28 -3.65 -4.70 -19.35
N GLU A 29 -3.60 -6.00 -19.01
CA GLU A 29 -4.75 -6.75 -18.45
C GLU A 29 -5.20 -6.17 -17.10
N TRP A 30 -4.24 -5.83 -16.24
CA TRP A 30 -4.54 -5.22 -14.94
C TRP A 30 -5.34 -3.93 -15.10
N PHE A 31 -4.82 -2.98 -15.88
CA PHE A 31 -5.48 -1.70 -16.06
C PHE A 31 -6.77 -1.79 -16.88
N ALA A 32 -6.91 -2.76 -17.78
CA ALA A 32 -8.17 -3.03 -18.45
C ALA A 32 -9.26 -3.59 -17.52
N SER A 33 -8.87 -4.20 -16.40
CA SER A 33 -9.79 -4.79 -15.42
C SER A 33 -10.28 -3.83 -14.33
N GLY A 34 -9.80 -2.59 -14.31
CA GLY A 34 -10.23 -1.54 -13.40
C GLY A 34 -10.96 -0.40 -14.11
N ALA A 35 -11.11 0.71 -13.41
CA ALA A 35 -11.78 1.89 -13.95
C ALA A 35 -11.12 3.19 -13.45
N ARG A 36 -11.20 4.23 -14.26
CA ARG A 36 -10.88 5.60 -13.85
C ARG A 36 -12.14 6.29 -13.36
N ARG A 37 -12.09 6.81 -12.14
CA ARG A 37 -13.21 7.53 -11.54
C ARG A 37 -12.86 8.99 -11.27
N PRO A 38 -13.84 9.89 -11.37
CA PRO A 38 -13.66 11.28 -10.94
C PRO A 38 -13.26 11.33 -9.46
N TYR A 39 -12.26 12.13 -9.17
CA TYR A 39 -11.81 12.43 -7.83
C TYR A 39 -11.74 13.94 -7.64
N ASP A 40 -12.53 14.43 -6.73
CA ASP A 40 -12.50 15.82 -6.32
C ASP A 40 -11.82 15.89 -4.95
N PRO A 41 -10.59 16.43 -4.86
CA PRO A 41 -9.89 16.58 -3.60
C PRO A 41 -10.70 17.47 -2.65
N ILE A 42 -11.11 16.91 -1.53
CA ILE A 42 -11.98 17.55 -0.55
C ILE A 42 -11.29 18.73 0.14
N ALA A 43 -9.98 18.81 0.10
CA ALA A 43 -9.24 19.72 0.95
C ALA A 43 -8.98 21.06 0.28
N LYS A 44 -9.53 22.13 0.85
CA LYS A 44 -9.02 23.50 0.66
C LYS A 44 -7.50 23.61 0.83
N THR A 45 -6.92 22.77 1.70
CA THR A 45 -5.47 22.61 1.89
C THR A 45 -4.71 22.19 0.64
N MET A 46 -5.39 21.61 -0.34
CA MET A 46 -4.76 21.22 -1.61
C MET A 46 -4.82 22.34 -2.63
N LEU A 47 -5.86 23.16 -2.63
CA LEU A 47 -5.97 24.36 -3.46
C LEU A 47 -4.93 25.42 -3.07
N GLU A 48 -4.52 25.49 -1.82
CA GLU A 48 -3.46 26.39 -1.35
C GLU A 48 -2.07 26.01 -1.88
N THR A 49 -1.91 24.79 -2.38
CA THR A 49 -0.62 24.30 -2.92
C THR A 49 -0.55 24.32 -4.44
N VAL A 50 -1.66 24.58 -5.12
CA VAL A 50 -1.71 24.72 -6.57
C VAL A 50 -1.46 26.19 -6.92
N ARG A 51 -0.25 26.50 -7.39
CA ARG A 51 0.07 27.81 -7.95
C ARG A 51 -0.45 27.90 -9.39
N GLY A 52 -1.48 28.69 -9.65
CA GLY A 52 -2.00 28.93 -10.97
C GLY A 52 -3.44 28.48 -11.16
N GLU A 53 -3.90 28.46 -12.42
CA GLU A 53 -5.13 27.79 -12.79
C GLU A 53 -4.98 26.31 -12.46
N GLY A 54 -5.69 25.83 -11.48
CA GLY A 54 -5.58 24.47 -10.98
C GLY A 54 -5.74 23.41 -12.09
N PRO A 55 -5.40 22.14 -11.81
CA PRO A 55 -5.57 21.09 -12.79
C PRO A 55 -7.02 21.05 -13.27
N PRO A 56 -7.27 20.55 -14.51
CA PRO A 56 -8.63 20.40 -15.00
C PRO A 56 -9.42 19.50 -14.04
N TRP A 57 -10.42 20.07 -13.41
CA TRP A 57 -11.30 19.37 -12.50
C TRP A 57 -12.48 18.72 -13.23
N PRO A 58 -12.95 17.54 -12.83
CA PRO A 58 -12.39 16.65 -11.80
C PRO A 58 -11.12 15.93 -12.28
N LEU A 59 -10.19 15.64 -11.36
CA LEU A 59 -9.11 14.68 -11.61
C LEU A 59 -9.70 13.26 -11.64
N HIS A 60 -9.00 12.35 -12.30
CA HIS A 60 -9.40 10.94 -12.33
C HIS A 60 -8.33 10.08 -11.68
N VAL A 61 -8.78 9.19 -10.83
CA VAL A 61 -7.96 8.14 -10.23
C VAL A 61 -8.37 6.79 -10.76
N PHE A 62 -7.40 5.94 -10.98
CA PHE A 62 -7.66 4.55 -11.29
C PHE A 62 -7.97 3.79 -10.00
N GLU A 63 -8.86 2.82 -10.09
CA GLU A 63 -9.13 1.86 -9.05
C GLU A 63 -9.54 0.53 -9.67
N LYS A 64 -9.24 -0.57 -8.96
CA LYS A 64 -9.78 -1.87 -9.31
C LYS A 64 -10.58 -2.41 -8.14
N VAL A 65 -11.81 -2.79 -8.42
CA VAL A 65 -12.69 -3.43 -7.44
C VAL A 65 -12.91 -4.88 -7.86
N VAL A 66 -12.60 -5.78 -6.96
CA VAL A 66 -12.96 -7.20 -7.10
C VAL A 66 -14.06 -7.47 -6.08
N ALA A 67 -15.29 -7.52 -6.56
CA ALA A 67 -16.46 -7.80 -5.73
C ALA A 67 -16.95 -9.22 -5.99
N THR A 68 -17.09 -10.00 -4.94
CA THR A 68 -17.80 -11.28 -5.01
C THR A 68 -19.24 -11.00 -4.60
N PRO A 69 -20.25 -11.14 -5.48
CA PRO A 69 -21.65 -10.91 -5.09
C PRO A 69 -22.15 -11.92 -4.04
N PRO A 70 -23.08 -11.51 -3.16
CA PRO A 70 -23.54 -10.15 -2.97
C PRO A 70 -22.73 -9.38 -1.91
N VAL A 71 -22.16 -8.24 -2.31
CA VAL A 71 -21.59 -7.30 -1.35
C VAL A 71 -22.76 -6.57 -0.70
N GLY A 72 -23.22 -7.05 0.44
CA GLY A 72 -24.18 -6.32 1.26
C GLY A 72 -23.58 -5.05 1.84
N SER A 73 -24.38 -4.05 2.14
CA SER A 73 -23.96 -2.76 2.72
C SER A 73 -23.23 -2.87 4.08
N GLY A 74 -23.11 -4.09 4.63
CA GLY A 74 -22.43 -4.38 5.88
C GLY A 74 -21.24 -5.35 5.74
N THR A 75 -20.70 -5.57 4.56
CA THR A 75 -19.58 -6.51 4.37
C THR A 75 -18.24 -5.84 4.71
N ARG A 76 -17.33 -6.59 5.36
CA ARG A 76 -15.94 -6.16 5.58
C ARG A 76 -15.13 -6.28 4.31
N TRP A 77 -14.39 -5.23 4.00
CA TRP A 77 -13.57 -5.12 2.79
C TRP A 77 -12.09 -5.41 3.05
N LEU A 78 -11.37 -5.67 1.98
CA LEU A 78 -9.91 -5.65 1.93
C LEU A 78 -9.48 -4.47 1.06
N THR A 79 -8.73 -3.53 1.63
CA THR A 79 -8.16 -2.38 0.89
C THR A 79 -6.68 -2.61 0.67
N MET A 80 -6.23 -2.53 -0.58
CA MET A 80 -4.85 -2.74 -0.99
C MET A 80 -4.23 -1.40 -1.39
N LEU A 81 -3.23 -0.94 -0.64
CA LEU A 81 -2.54 0.33 -0.85
C LEU A 81 -1.18 0.08 -1.51
N PRO A 82 -0.94 0.68 -2.68
CA PRO A 82 0.19 0.32 -3.55
C PRO A 82 1.52 0.89 -3.07
N GLY A 83 2.60 0.23 -3.51
CA GLY A 83 3.94 0.74 -3.41
C GLY A 83 4.29 1.81 -4.45
N TYR A 84 5.56 2.13 -4.50
CA TYR A 84 6.18 3.06 -5.44
C TYR A 84 7.32 2.34 -6.17
N PRO A 85 7.46 2.48 -7.48
CA PRO A 85 6.69 3.36 -8.39
C PRO A 85 5.58 2.68 -9.19
N ASP A 86 5.36 1.41 -9.05
CA ASP A 86 4.54 0.52 -9.87
C ASP A 86 3.02 0.65 -9.63
N GLY A 87 2.63 1.39 -8.60
CA GLY A 87 1.22 1.61 -8.30
C GLY A 87 0.47 0.31 -7.97
N SER A 88 -0.82 0.31 -8.25
CA SER A 88 -1.70 -0.83 -7.97
C SER A 88 -1.31 -2.10 -8.73
N TYR A 89 -0.60 -1.96 -9.85
CA TYR A 89 -0.09 -3.11 -10.62
C TYR A 89 0.82 -4.02 -9.78
N GLY A 90 1.55 -3.47 -8.81
CA GLY A 90 2.38 -4.25 -7.89
C GLY A 90 1.64 -5.40 -7.20
N PHE A 91 0.31 -5.30 -7.06
CA PHE A 91 -0.52 -6.37 -6.51
C PHE A 91 -1.12 -7.32 -7.56
N ALA A 92 -0.84 -7.16 -8.84
CA ALA A 92 -1.49 -7.95 -9.89
C ALA A 92 -1.30 -9.47 -9.72
N GLN A 93 -0.07 -9.89 -9.42
CA GLN A 93 0.22 -11.30 -9.20
C GLN A 93 -0.33 -11.79 -7.84
N VAL A 94 -0.33 -10.95 -6.82
CA VAL A 94 -0.91 -11.25 -5.50
C VAL A 94 -2.43 -11.45 -5.64
N ASP A 95 -3.13 -10.57 -6.35
CA ASP A 95 -4.58 -10.68 -6.60
C ASP A 95 -4.94 -11.99 -7.29
N ARG A 96 -4.14 -12.38 -8.27
CA ARG A 96 -4.30 -13.65 -8.94
C ARG A 96 -4.18 -14.84 -7.98
N HIS A 97 -3.18 -14.82 -7.10
CA HIS A 97 -3.01 -15.88 -6.08
C HIS A 97 -4.09 -15.82 -5.02
N LEU A 98 -4.65 -14.66 -4.69
CA LEU A 98 -5.79 -14.53 -3.80
C LEU A 98 -7.04 -15.22 -4.38
N GLY A 99 -7.21 -15.18 -5.72
CA GLY A 99 -8.39 -15.75 -6.36
C GLY A 99 -9.68 -15.03 -5.95
N PRO A 100 -10.83 -15.71 -5.91
CA PRO A 100 -12.12 -15.10 -5.54
C PRO A 100 -12.24 -14.77 -4.05
N ALA A 101 -11.49 -15.43 -3.17
CA ALA A 101 -11.46 -15.16 -1.73
C ALA A 101 -10.28 -14.21 -1.39
N PRO A 102 -10.34 -13.45 -0.31
CA PRO A 102 -11.20 -13.57 0.87
C PRO A 102 -12.48 -12.72 0.88
N GLY A 103 -12.84 -11.99 -0.18
CA GLY A 103 -14.03 -11.15 -0.21
C GLY A 103 -13.84 -9.91 -1.08
N PRO A 104 -14.67 -8.86 -0.92
CA PRO A 104 -14.56 -7.67 -1.73
C PRO A 104 -13.22 -6.98 -1.48
N ARG A 105 -12.55 -6.60 -2.57
CA ARG A 105 -11.23 -5.95 -2.54
C ARG A 105 -11.26 -4.67 -3.32
N LEU A 106 -10.61 -3.64 -2.76
CA LEU A 106 -10.36 -2.37 -3.40
C LEU A 106 -8.84 -2.17 -3.55
N TYR A 107 -8.37 -2.14 -4.78
CA TYR A 107 -7.01 -1.74 -5.12
C TYR A 107 -7.02 -0.25 -5.44
N VAL A 108 -6.36 0.51 -4.58
CA VAL A 108 -6.23 1.96 -4.71
C VAL A 108 -5.08 2.28 -5.66
N GLU A 109 -5.23 3.35 -6.43
CA GLU A 109 -4.13 3.94 -7.17
C GLU A 109 -4.04 5.43 -6.83
N TYR A 110 -2.85 5.92 -6.53
CA TYR A 110 -2.69 7.33 -6.20
C TYR A 110 -2.55 8.21 -7.45
N LEU A 111 -2.87 9.49 -7.31
CA LEU A 111 -2.45 10.48 -8.29
C LEU A 111 -0.92 10.40 -8.48
N GLY A 112 -0.46 10.52 -9.70
CA GLY A 112 0.96 10.39 -10.02
C GLY A 112 1.40 8.99 -10.42
N GLN A 113 0.57 7.95 -10.27
CA GLN A 113 0.89 6.56 -10.58
C GLN A 113 -0.04 5.97 -11.66
N GLY A 114 0.40 4.91 -12.30
CA GLY A 114 -0.36 4.05 -13.21
C GLY A 114 -1.29 4.81 -14.15
N ASP A 115 -2.56 4.48 -14.13
CA ASP A 115 -3.59 5.11 -14.97
C ASP A 115 -4.27 6.33 -14.34
N SER A 116 -3.90 6.71 -13.10
CA SER A 116 -4.37 7.94 -12.46
C SER A 116 -3.78 9.19 -13.11
N ASP A 117 -4.46 10.33 -12.97
CA ASP A 117 -3.96 11.61 -13.45
C ASP A 117 -2.69 12.04 -12.75
N LYS A 118 -1.89 12.86 -13.44
CA LYS A 118 -0.57 13.33 -12.98
C LYS A 118 -0.45 14.84 -13.10
N PRO A 119 -1.25 15.60 -12.30
CA PRO A 119 -1.22 17.05 -12.36
C PRO A 119 0.17 17.59 -11.98
N LYS A 120 0.66 18.57 -12.76
CA LYS A 120 2.01 19.13 -12.61
C LYS A 120 2.18 19.97 -11.34
N ASP A 121 1.15 20.75 -11.02
CA ASP A 121 1.16 21.70 -9.92
C ASP A 121 0.43 21.14 -8.70
N TYR A 122 0.75 19.90 -8.35
CA TYR A 122 0.11 19.16 -7.30
C TYR A 122 1.12 18.71 -6.24
N ARG A 123 0.76 18.83 -4.97
CA ARG A 123 1.58 18.33 -3.87
C ARG A 123 1.20 16.88 -3.56
N TYR A 124 2.02 15.97 -4.04
CA TYR A 124 1.89 14.55 -3.75
C TYR A 124 2.34 14.28 -2.30
N SER A 125 1.39 14.12 -1.38
CA SER A 125 1.67 13.87 0.04
C SER A 125 0.91 12.66 0.55
N SER A 126 1.39 12.04 1.63
CA SER A 126 0.73 10.90 2.26
C SER A 126 -0.57 11.30 2.96
N VAL A 127 -0.68 12.56 3.40
CA VAL A 127 -1.93 13.12 3.94
C VAL A 127 -3.00 13.17 2.86
N GLU A 128 -2.66 13.63 1.65
CA GLU A 128 -3.58 13.65 0.50
C GLU A 128 -3.96 12.25 0.06
N ARG A 129 -3.02 11.30 0.09
CA ARG A 129 -3.34 9.89 -0.21
C ARG A 129 -4.35 9.31 0.77
N ALA A 130 -4.27 9.67 2.04
CA ALA A 130 -5.27 9.30 3.02
C ALA A 130 -6.66 9.89 2.68
N ASP A 131 -6.72 11.15 2.22
CA ASP A 131 -7.97 11.77 1.75
C ASP A 131 -8.56 11.02 0.54
N LEU A 132 -7.72 10.66 -0.42
CA LEU A 132 -8.10 9.89 -1.60
C LEU A 132 -8.65 8.51 -1.22
N ILE A 133 -7.97 7.79 -0.32
CA ILE A 133 -8.41 6.48 0.17
C ILE A 133 -9.79 6.60 0.83
N GLN A 134 -9.97 7.58 1.71
CA GLN A 134 -11.24 7.81 2.38
C GLN A 134 -12.36 8.20 1.40
N ALA A 135 -12.03 8.94 0.32
CA ALA A 135 -12.98 9.26 -0.74
C ALA A 135 -13.42 8.00 -1.50
N GLN A 136 -12.49 7.10 -1.84
CA GLN A 136 -12.82 5.82 -2.47
C GLN A 136 -13.64 4.92 -1.53
N TRP A 137 -13.30 4.85 -0.24
CA TRP A 137 -14.12 4.12 0.72
C TRP A 137 -15.56 4.62 0.74
N ARG A 138 -15.76 5.94 0.76
CA ARG A 138 -17.11 6.52 0.69
C ARG A 138 -17.84 6.16 -0.60
N ALA A 139 -17.15 6.24 -1.75
CA ALA A 139 -17.71 5.94 -3.06
C ALA A 139 -18.18 4.48 -3.18
N HIS A 140 -17.50 3.55 -2.50
CA HIS A 140 -17.83 2.13 -2.50
C HIS A 140 -18.63 1.66 -1.28
N GLY A 141 -19.00 2.57 -0.39
CA GLY A 141 -19.75 2.22 0.82
C GLY A 141 -18.96 1.35 1.80
N VAL A 142 -17.63 1.43 1.78
CA VAL A 142 -16.77 0.71 2.72
C VAL A 142 -16.99 1.27 4.12
N ARG A 143 -17.46 0.41 5.02
CA ARG A 143 -17.68 0.76 6.44
C ARG A 143 -16.61 0.17 7.34
N ARG A 144 -16.16 -1.03 7.04
CA ARG A 144 -15.10 -1.71 7.78
C ARG A 144 -14.15 -2.38 6.80
N THR A 145 -12.86 -2.31 7.08
CA THR A 145 -11.83 -2.84 6.18
C THR A 145 -10.61 -3.32 6.93
N MET A 146 -9.99 -4.39 6.40
CA MET A 146 -8.59 -4.68 6.62
C MET A 146 -7.78 -3.94 5.55
N VAL A 147 -6.70 -3.26 5.95
CA VAL A 147 -5.82 -2.54 5.03
C VAL A 147 -4.49 -3.26 4.89
N VAL A 148 -4.08 -3.53 3.66
CA VAL A 148 -2.71 -3.97 3.33
C VAL A 148 -1.99 -2.79 2.71
N ALA A 149 -0.91 -2.34 3.32
CA ALA A 149 -0.08 -1.24 2.83
C ALA A 149 1.31 -1.77 2.47
N PHE A 150 1.69 -1.58 1.21
CA PHE A 150 2.99 -1.96 0.70
C PHE A 150 3.87 -0.71 0.55
N ASP A 151 5.16 -0.83 0.93
CA ASP A 151 6.16 0.21 0.78
C ASP A 151 5.72 1.54 1.43
N TYR A 152 5.92 2.67 0.78
CA TYR A 152 5.61 4.00 1.30
C TYR A 152 4.11 4.27 1.56
N SER A 153 3.21 3.41 1.10
CA SER A 153 1.80 3.48 1.51
C SER A 153 1.59 3.28 3.01
N SER A 154 2.60 2.76 3.71
CA SER A 154 2.64 2.76 5.16
C SER A 154 2.40 4.16 5.75
N LEU A 155 2.93 5.22 5.12
CA LEU A 155 2.75 6.59 5.62
C LEU A 155 1.30 7.09 5.47
N ALA A 156 0.63 6.73 4.37
CA ALA A 156 -0.80 7.01 4.21
C ALA A 156 -1.63 6.22 5.23
N LEU A 157 -1.24 4.97 5.51
CA LEU A 157 -1.89 4.17 6.54
C LEU A 157 -1.66 4.74 7.95
N LEU A 158 -0.45 5.19 8.29
CA LEU A 158 -0.18 5.89 9.56
C LEU A 158 -1.11 7.09 9.74
N GLU A 159 -1.31 7.89 8.68
CA GLU A 159 -2.25 9.01 8.72
C GLU A 159 -3.70 8.55 8.93
N LEU A 160 -4.14 7.47 8.28
CA LEU A 160 -5.47 6.92 8.45
C LEU A 160 -5.72 6.38 9.87
N LEU A 161 -4.74 5.66 10.42
CA LEU A 161 -4.80 5.12 11.79
C LEU A 161 -4.86 6.25 12.82
N ARG A 162 -4.03 7.29 12.65
CA ARG A 162 -4.07 8.49 13.49
C ARG A 162 -5.42 9.17 13.43
N ARG A 163 -5.98 9.34 12.24
CA ARG A 163 -7.33 9.93 12.07
C ARG A 163 -8.42 9.08 12.74
N GLN A 164 -8.28 7.76 12.68
CA GLN A 164 -9.22 6.87 13.37
C GLN A 164 -9.09 7.04 14.88
N GLN A 165 -7.89 7.02 15.42
CA GLN A 165 -7.62 7.26 16.83
C GLN A 165 -8.22 8.58 17.33
N GLU A 166 -8.02 9.69 16.59
CA GLU A 166 -8.58 11.00 16.96
C GLU A 166 -10.11 11.01 16.98
N ARG A 167 -10.74 10.39 15.96
CA ARG A 167 -12.21 10.25 15.94
C ARG A 167 -12.74 9.43 17.10
N ASP A 168 -12.10 8.30 17.38
CA ASP A 168 -12.50 7.40 18.47
C ASP A 168 -12.38 8.11 19.82
N ALA A 169 -11.29 8.86 20.03
CA ALA A 169 -11.07 9.68 21.23
C ALA A 169 -12.09 10.82 21.36
N ALA A 170 -12.53 11.40 20.25
CA ALA A 170 -13.54 12.46 20.23
C ALA A 170 -14.98 11.93 20.33
N GLY A 171 -15.19 10.62 20.28
CA GLY A 171 -16.53 10.00 20.25
C GLY A 171 -17.33 10.38 18.99
N GLU A 172 -16.64 10.67 17.88
CA GLU A 172 -17.30 11.03 16.63
C GLU A 172 -17.84 9.78 15.91
N GLU A 173 -18.94 9.97 15.18
CA GLU A 173 -19.50 8.89 14.35
C GLU A 173 -18.46 8.34 13.39
N PRO A 174 -18.29 7.02 13.33
CA PRO A 174 -17.26 6.41 12.51
C PRO A 174 -17.57 6.60 11.02
N GLY A 175 -16.58 7.09 10.27
CA GLY A 175 -16.52 6.90 8.83
C GLY A 175 -16.26 5.43 8.50
N ALA A 176 -15.34 5.16 7.55
CA ALA A 176 -14.79 3.80 7.42
C ALA A 176 -13.85 3.51 8.60
N THR A 177 -13.98 2.31 9.18
CA THR A 177 -13.15 1.82 10.29
C THR A 177 -12.15 0.78 9.76
N ILE A 178 -10.90 0.91 10.16
CA ILE A 178 -9.85 -0.09 9.92
C ILE A 178 -9.91 -1.08 11.08
N ASP A 179 -10.19 -2.35 10.80
CA ASP A 179 -10.20 -3.43 11.78
C ASP A 179 -8.82 -4.06 11.97
N ALA A 180 -8.07 -4.12 10.87
CA ALA A 180 -6.71 -4.64 10.85
C ALA A 180 -5.86 -3.92 9.81
N ALA A 181 -4.57 -3.81 10.10
CA ALA A 181 -3.56 -3.24 9.25
C ALA A 181 -2.43 -4.26 9.03
N PHE A 182 -2.05 -4.51 7.78
CA PHE A 182 -0.90 -5.31 7.43
C PHE A 182 0.08 -4.48 6.63
N ILE A 183 1.23 -4.15 7.20
CA ILE A 183 2.27 -3.32 6.60
C ILE A 183 3.38 -4.24 6.10
N VAL A 184 3.71 -4.11 4.81
CA VAL A 184 4.72 -4.93 4.15
C VAL A 184 5.79 -4.02 3.55
N ASN A 185 7.06 -4.22 3.90
CA ASN A 185 8.23 -3.46 3.44
C ASN A 185 8.02 -1.94 3.53
N GLY A 186 7.46 -1.45 4.62
CA GLY A 186 7.08 -0.05 4.78
C GLY A 186 7.95 0.76 5.73
N GLY A 187 7.94 2.06 5.57
CA GLY A 187 8.54 3.01 6.51
C GLY A 187 7.68 3.12 7.76
N LEU A 188 8.15 2.55 8.88
CA LEU A 188 7.40 2.45 10.14
C LEU A 188 7.76 3.55 11.13
N PHE A 189 9.05 3.93 11.18
CA PHE A 189 9.58 4.90 12.13
C PHE A 189 10.49 5.91 11.42
N ALA A 190 10.26 7.18 11.66
CA ALA A 190 10.95 8.26 10.96
C ALA A 190 12.46 8.31 11.21
N ASP A 191 12.91 7.88 12.38
CA ASP A 191 14.32 7.86 12.79
C ASP A 191 15.13 6.71 12.17
N SER A 192 14.46 5.65 11.75
CA SER A 192 15.07 4.52 11.06
C SER A 192 14.70 4.46 9.56
N HIS A 193 13.80 5.31 9.09
CA HIS A 193 13.42 5.39 7.69
C HIS A 193 14.52 6.06 6.85
N SER A 194 15.12 5.30 5.96
CA SER A 194 16.22 5.79 5.11
C SER A 194 16.25 5.05 3.77
N HIS A 195 16.76 5.74 2.77
CA HIS A 195 16.98 5.16 1.45
C HIS A 195 18.44 5.35 1.02
N PRO A 196 19.05 4.42 0.30
CA PRO A 196 20.33 4.64 -0.36
C PRO A 196 20.27 5.87 -1.26
N TRP A 197 21.37 6.63 -1.31
CA TRP A 197 21.38 7.93 -2.00
C TRP A 197 21.11 7.82 -3.51
N ASP A 198 21.53 6.74 -4.11
CA ASP A 198 21.41 6.41 -5.54
C ASP A 198 19.99 5.93 -5.95
N THR A 199 19.04 5.95 -5.05
CA THR A 199 17.65 5.56 -5.26
C THR A 199 16.71 6.77 -5.23
N THR A 200 15.70 6.79 -4.36
CA THR A 200 14.72 7.87 -4.23
C THR A 200 15.31 9.27 -3.99
N PRO A 201 16.38 9.46 -3.18
CA PRO A 201 16.99 10.77 -3.06
C PRO A 201 17.54 11.29 -4.39
N MET A 202 18.13 10.43 -5.25
CA MET A 202 18.63 10.81 -6.57
C MET A 202 17.52 11.34 -7.48
N LEU A 203 16.31 10.75 -7.45
CA LEU A 203 15.18 11.19 -8.26
C LEU A 203 14.82 12.66 -8.05
N LYS A 204 15.11 13.21 -6.86
CA LYS A 204 14.82 14.61 -6.49
C LYS A 204 15.83 15.58 -7.10
N THR A 205 16.98 15.11 -7.59
CA THR A 205 18.00 15.94 -8.22
C THR A 205 17.64 16.29 -9.66
N PRO A 206 18.22 17.37 -10.23
CA PRO A 206 18.05 17.67 -11.65
C PRO A 206 18.50 16.50 -12.56
N VAL A 207 19.57 15.79 -12.19
CA VAL A 207 20.09 14.63 -12.94
C VAL A 207 19.08 13.50 -12.93
N GLY A 208 18.51 13.17 -11.78
CA GLY A 208 17.47 12.14 -11.66
C GLY A 208 16.21 12.47 -12.46
N ARG A 209 15.79 13.76 -12.48
CA ARG A 209 14.65 14.22 -13.31
C ARG A 209 14.92 14.03 -14.80
N VAL A 210 16.10 14.39 -15.26
CA VAL A 210 16.51 14.17 -16.66
C VAL A 210 16.57 12.68 -16.96
N GLY A 211 17.13 11.86 -16.08
CA GLY A 211 17.17 10.40 -16.21
C GLY A 211 15.76 9.81 -16.34
N MET A 212 14.80 10.24 -15.51
CA MET A 212 13.42 9.79 -15.60
C MET A 212 12.70 10.28 -16.86
N TRP A 213 13.04 11.46 -17.34
CA TRP A 213 12.54 11.91 -18.65
C TRP A 213 13.03 11.00 -19.79
N PHE A 214 14.30 10.60 -19.78
CA PHE A 214 14.81 9.60 -20.72
C PHE A 214 14.13 8.25 -20.53
N GLY A 215 13.94 7.80 -19.30
CA GLY A 215 13.19 6.59 -18.98
C GLY A 215 11.78 6.58 -19.57
N GLN A 216 11.13 7.76 -19.64
CA GLN A 216 9.80 7.89 -20.24
C GLN A 216 9.80 7.81 -21.77
N HIS A 217 10.86 8.31 -22.43
CA HIS A 217 10.83 8.56 -23.88
C HIS A 217 11.76 7.66 -24.69
N VAL A 218 12.72 7.00 -24.04
CA VAL A 218 13.71 6.12 -24.70
C VAL A 218 13.45 4.67 -24.30
N PRO A 219 13.05 3.80 -25.26
CA PRO A 219 12.78 2.40 -24.97
C PRO A 219 13.94 1.70 -24.27
N GLY A 220 13.66 0.88 -23.28
CA GLY A 220 14.62 0.08 -22.54
C GLY A 220 15.40 0.82 -21.43
N VAL A 221 15.34 2.16 -21.37
CA VAL A 221 16.06 2.93 -20.34
C VAL A 221 15.44 2.71 -18.97
N LEU A 222 14.11 2.71 -18.87
CA LEU A 222 13.43 2.47 -17.58
C LEU A 222 13.68 1.06 -17.07
N GLU A 223 13.55 0.04 -17.93
CA GLU A 223 13.78 -1.36 -17.58
C GLU A 223 15.24 -1.60 -17.13
N ALA A 224 16.20 -0.98 -17.79
CA ALA A 224 17.60 -1.01 -17.37
C ALA A 224 17.79 -0.34 -16.00
N THR A 225 17.11 0.78 -15.76
CA THR A 225 17.13 1.49 -14.46
C THR A 225 16.51 0.63 -13.36
N LEU A 226 15.37 0.00 -13.61
CA LEU A 226 14.70 -0.88 -12.64
C LEU A 226 15.56 -2.10 -12.30
N ARG A 227 16.23 -2.68 -13.29
CA ARG A 227 17.18 -3.78 -13.09
C ARG A 227 18.36 -3.36 -12.21
N ALA A 228 18.87 -2.14 -12.39
CA ALA A 228 20.01 -1.61 -11.63
C ALA A 228 19.62 -1.16 -10.20
N ALA A 229 18.35 -0.87 -9.95
CA ALA A 229 17.86 -0.31 -8.69
C ALA A 229 17.84 -1.30 -7.51
N LYS A 230 18.25 -2.57 -7.73
CA LYS A 230 18.32 -3.62 -6.69
C LYS A 230 16.98 -3.82 -5.92
N LEU A 231 15.87 -3.64 -6.61
CA LEU A 231 14.53 -3.82 -6.02
C LEU A 231 14.22 -5.30 -5.75
N PHE A 232 14.86 -6.19 -6.49
CA PHE A 232 14.74 -7.64 -6.36
C PHE A 232 15.92 -8.20 -5.57
N SER A 233 15.70 -9.32 -4.92
CA SER A 233 16.76 -10.05 -4.24
C SER A 233 17.82 -10.54 -5.24
N PRO A 234 19.10 -10.67 -4.82
CA PRO A 234 20.16 -11.19 -5.70
C PRO A 234 19.90 -12.60 -6.21
N SER A 235 19.08 -13.38 -5.52
CA SER A 235 18.71 -14.74 -5.90
C SER A 235 17.53 -14.82 -6.86
N TYR A 236 16.83 -13.70 -7.12
CA TYR A 236 15.67 -13.65 -8.01
C TYR A 236 16.07 -13.24 -9.42
N GLU A 237 15.83 -14.11 -10.38
CA GLU A 237 16.04 -13.82 -11.79
C GLU A 237 14.79 -13.17 -12.40
N VAL A 238 14.75 -11.82 -12.35
CA VAL A 238 13.66 -11.07 -12.98
C VAL A 238 13.70 -11.25 -14.49
N SER A 239 12.60 -11.73 -15.07
CA SER A 239 12.47 -11.94 -16.51
C SER A 239 12.32 -10.61 -17.28
N ALA A 240 12.64 -10.63 -18.58
CA ALA A 240 12.41 -9.47 -19.45
C ALA A 240 10.92 -9.09 -19.53
N ALA A 241 10.02 -10.07 -19.48
CA ALA A 241 8.57 -9.83 -19.47
C ALA A 241 8.10 -9.12 -18.19
N GLU A 242 8.65 -9.51 -17.04
CA GLU A 242 8.34 -8.84 -15.77
C GLU A 242 8.79 -7.40 -15.75
N LEU A 243 10.00 -7.13 -16.25
CA LEU A 243 10.50 -5.76 -16.35
C LEU A 243 9.70 -4.94 -17.35
N ALA A 244 9.27 -5.54 -18.47
CA ALA A 244 8.46 -4.86 -19.47
C ALA A 244 7.09 -4.47 -18.88
N ASP A 245 6.42 -5.39 -18.18
CA ASP A 245 5.14 -5.10 -17.51
C ASP A 245 5.28 -4.06 -16.42
N LEU A 246 6.33 -4.15 -15.59
CA LEU A 246 6.61 -3.15 -14.55
C LEU A 246 6.89 -1.78 -15.19
N GLY A 247 7.68 -1.77 -16.26
CA GLY A 247 7.95 -0.58 -17.07
C GLY A 247 6.65 0.00 -17.65
N GLU A 248 5.79 -0.83 -18.25
CA GLU A 248 4.49 -0.38 -18.78
C GLU A 248 3.65 0.29 -17.70
N ALA A 249 3.53 -0.33 -16.51
CA ALA A 249 2.76 0.23 -15.42
C ALA A 249 3.26 1.62 -15.00
N ILE A 250 4.58 1.80 -14.91
CA ILE A 250 5.20 3.07 -14.55
C ILE A 250 5.07 4.12 -15.66
N LEU A 251 5.22 3.71 -16.92
CA LEU A 251 5.21 4.62 -18.08
C LEU A 251 3.81 5.17 -18.39
N ARG A 252 2.76 4.52 -17.91
CA ARG A 252 1.38 4.95 -18.22
C ARG A 252 1.18 6.42 -17.88
N ARG A 253 0.56 7.15 -18.84
CA ARG A 253 0.23 8.58 -18.69
C ARG A 253 1.43 9.44 -18.27
N ASN A 254 2.60 9.17 -18.83
CA ASN A 254 3.87 9.86 -18.54
C ASN A 254 4.37 9.65 -17.09
N GLY A 255 4.10 8.50 -16.49
CA GLY A 255 4.36 8.26 -15.07
C GLY A 255 5.83 8.40 -14.68
N ALA A 256 6.78 7.89 -15.48
CA ALA A 256 8.21 7.99 -15.17
C ALA A 256 8.66 9.46 -15.02
N ALA A 257 8.17 10.36 -15.87
CA ALA A 257 8.48 11.80 -15.79
C ALA A 257 8.00 12.46 -14.49
N PHE A 258 7.03 11.85 -13.78
CA PHE A 258 6.49 12.34 -12.51
C PHE A 258 7.04 11.65 -11.27
N MET A 259 7.82 10.59 -11.39
CA MET A 259 8.36 9.84 -10.26
C MET A 259 9.06 10.73 -9.22
N HIS A 260 9.83 11.73 -9.66
CA HIS A 260 10.53 12.65 -8.78
C HIS A 260 9.62 13.44 -7.83
N ARG A 261 8.34 13.61 -8.16
CA ARG A 261 7.37 14.35 -7.34
C ARG A 261 6.89 13.54 -6.15
N ALA A 262 6.79 12.23 -6.32
CA ALA A 262 6.42 11.31 -5.26
C ALA A 262 7.61 10.91 -4.35
N ALA A 263 8.85 11.14 -4.80
CA ALA A 263 10.07 10.71 -4.12
C ALA A 263 10.40 11.46 -2.81
N GLY A 264 9.47 12.25 -2.27
CA GLY A 264 9.65 13.05 -1.05
C GLY A 264 9.23 12.37 0.25
N PHE A 265 8.79 11.14 0.22
CA PHE A 265 8.13 10.47 1.34
C PHE A 265 9.04 10.23 2.57
N VAL A 266 10.33 9.99 2.41
CA VAL A 266 11.27 9.90 3.55
C VAL A 266 11.33 11.21 4.32
N ASP A 267 11.45 12.34 3.60
CA ASP A 267 11.46 13.66 4.22
C ASP A 267 10.09 14.01 4.82
N GLU A 268 9.01 13.54 4.21
CA GLU A 268 7.65 13.71 4.73
C GLU A 268 7.49 12.95 6.04
N HIS A 269 7.98 11.71 6.12
CA HIS A 269 7.97 10.94 7.36
C HIS A 269 8.70 11.67 8.49
N ARG A 270 9.91 12.17 8.22
CA ARG A 270 10.68 12.93 9.22
C ARG A 270 9.98 14.22 9.69
N ARG A 271 9.34 14.96 8.76
CA ARG A 271 8.57 16.16 9.11
C ARG A 271 7.33 15.89 9.94
N ASN A 272 6.76 14.68 9.83
CA ASN A 272 5.56 14.27 10.54
C ASN A 272 5.86 13.19 11.61
N ALA A 273 7.09 13.10 12.10
CA ALA A 273 7.52 12.04 13.00
C ALA A 273 6.62 11.92 14.25
N ASP A 274 6.31 13.06 14.88
CA ASP A 274 5.44 13.09 16.06
C ASP A 274 3.99 12.74 15.73
N ARG A 275 3.53 13.14 14.54
CA ARG A 275 2.17 12.87 14.06
C ARG A 275 1.96 11.41 13.68
N TRP A 276 3.01 10.75 13.20
CA TRP A 276 3.00 9.38 12.71
C TRP A 276 3.83 8.44 13.58
N ASP A 277 3.82 8.66 14.88
CA ASP A 277 4.42 7.71 15.84
C ASP A 277 3.57 6.44 15.91
N LEU A 278 3.99 5.42 15.16
CA LEU A 278 3.27 4.15 15.09
C LEU A 278 3.15 3.48 16.47
N ALA A 279 4.16 3.60 17.33
CA ALA A 279 4.10 2.98 18.66
C ALA A 279 3.07 3.67 19.57
N ALA A 280 2.95 5.00 19.49
CA ALA A 280 1.91 5.74 20.18
C ALA A 280 0.52 5.39 19.63
N ILE A 281 0.37 5.41 18.29
CA ILE A 281 -0.89 5.07 17.61
C ILE A 281 -1.36 3.67 18.01
N VAL A 282 -0.49 2.66 17.93
CA VAL A 282 -0.83 1.26 18.30
C VAL A 282 -1.24 1.16 19.76
N ARG A 283 -0.52 1.84 20.66
CA ARG A 283 -0.83 1.81 22.08
C ARG A 283 -2.21 2.40 22.39
N GLU A 284 -2.57 3.48 21.71
CA GLU A 284 -3.82 4.18 21.95
C GLU A 284 -5.03 3.52 21.26
N LEU A 285 -4.82 2.92 20.08
CA LEU A 285 -5.85 2.11 19.43
C LEU A 285 -6.13 0.80 20.18
N GLY A 286 -5.13 0.27 20.87
CA GLY A 286 -5.26 -0.97 21.66
C GLY A 286 -5.82 -2.12 20.84
N ASP A 287 -6.83 -2.80 21.36
CA ASP A 287 -7.46 -3.97 20.70
C ASP A 287 -8.43 -3.60 19.57
N THR A 288 -8.67 -2.30 19.30
CA THR A 288 -9.62 -1.87 18.27
C THR A 288 -9.08 -2.08 16.85
N VAL A 289 -7.75 -2.07 16.67
CA VAL A 289 -7.07 -2.32 15.39
C VAL A 289 -5.95 -3.33 15.58
N ALA A 290 -6.05 -4.47 14.92
CA ALA A 290 -4.95 -5.44 14.87
C ALA A 290 -3.88 -4.98 13.88
N VAL A 291 -2.63 -4.82 14.35
CA VAL A 291 -1.52 -4.42 13.49
C VAL A 291 -0.59 -5.61 13.26
N HIS A 292 -0.30 -5.88 12.00
CA HIS A 292 0.63 -6.91 11.53
C HIS A 292 1.70 -6.28 10.66
N ILE A 293 2.92 -6.73 10.76
CA ILE A 293 4.05 -6.18 10.02
C ILE A 293 4.86 -7.32 9.40
N ALA A 294 5.24 -7.14 8.15
CA ALA A 294 6.21 -8.00 7.49
C ALA A 294 7.31 -7.18 6.82
N GLY A 295 8.51 -7.72 6.80
CA GLY A 295 9.63 -7.17 6.07
C GLY A 295 10.41 -8.26 5.35
N SER A 296 10.99 -7.92 4.20
CA SER A 296 11.82 -8.84 3.44
C SER A 296 13.26 -8.84 3.94
N GLU A 297 13.88 -10.02 3.97
CA GLU A 297 15.24 -10.20 4.53
C GLU A 297 16.31 -9.46 3.72
N GLU A 298 16.10 -9.30 2.41
CA GLU A 298 17.04 -8.68 1.47
C GLU A 298 16.54 -7.32 0.94
N ASP A 299 15.58 -6.68 1.64
CA ASP A 299 15.11 -5.34 1.29
C ASP A 299 16.21 -4.30 1.52
N PRO A 300 16.71 -3.59 0.48
CA PRO A 300 17.77 -2.62 0.62
C PRO A 300 17.32 -1.31 1.29
N PHE A 301 16.01 -1.06 1.39
CA PHE A 301 15.47 0.22 1.86
C PHE A 301 15.16 0.21 3.36
N GLU A 302 14.54 -0.87 3.85
CA GLU A 302 13.90 -0.87 5.17
C GLU A 302 14.39 -1.96 6.16
N PRO A 303 15.64 -2.48 6.07
CA PRO A 303 16.05 -3.57 6.95
C PRO A 303 16.05 -3.17 8.43
N ARG A 304 16.25 -1.88 8.75
CA ARG A 304 16.21 -1.35 10.11
C ARG A 304 14.81 -1.23 10.68
N GLN A 305 13.81 -1.06 9.82
CA GLN A 305 12.41 -0.86 10.23
C GLN A 305 11.87 -2.08 10.96
N ILE A 306 12.17 -3.28 10.47
CA ILE A 306 11.70 -4.53 11.09
C ILE A 306 12.38 -4.78 12.43
N THR A 307 13.67 -4.46 12.55
CA THR A 307 14.38 -4.55 13.84
C THR A 307 13.76 -3.57 14.85
N ALA A 308 13.56 -2.31 14.44
CA ALA A 308 12.92 -1.30 15.27
C ALA A 308 11.47 -1.66 15.63
N ALA A 309 10.73 -2.28 14.70
CA ALA A 309 9.38 -2.76 14.97
C ALA A 309 9.37 -3.83 16.06
N ARG A 310 10.28 -4.79 16.01
CA ARG A 310 10.40 -5.82 17.05
C ARG A 310 10.70 -5.24 18.42
N GLU A 311 11.58 -4.25 18.47
CA GLU A 311 11.96 -3.59 19.72
C GLU A 311 10.81 -2.75 20.31
N ARG A 312 10.11 -1.98 19.47
CA ARG A 312 9.12 -0.97 19.90
C ARG A 312 7.69 -1.48 19.95
N LEU A 313 7.32 -2.39 19.05
CA LEU A 313 5.96 -2.89 18.91
C LEU A 313 5.77 -4.32 19.37
N GLY A 314 6.83 -5.13 19.41
CA GLY A 314 6.76 -6.50 19.97
C GLY A 314 6.20 -6.54 21.39
N PRO A 315 6.64 -5.66 22.32
CA PRO A 315 6.06 -5.57 23.66
C PRO A 315 4.57 -5.18 23.70
N LEU A 316 4.05 -4.59 22.62
CA LEU A 316 2.64 -4.23 22.46
C LEU A 316 1.81 -5.36 21.82
N GLY A 317 2.41 -6.53 21.57
CA GLY A 317 1.70 -7.68 21.00
C GLY A 317 1.55 -7.66 19.47
N VAL A 318 2.23 -6.75 18.77
CA VAL A 318 2.20 -6.69 17.30
C VAL A 318 2.91 -7.91 16.71
N ASP A 319 2.25 -8.59 15.76
CA ASP A 319 2.83 -9.70 15.00
C ASP A 319 3.79 -9.16 13.93
N ILE A 320 5.05 -9.60 13.98
CA ILE A 320 6.12 -9.11 13.11
C ILE A 320 6.85 -10.29 12.49
N GLN A 321 6.78 -10.39 11.16
CA GLN A 321 7.27 -11.52 10.40
C GLN A 321 8.38 -11.10 9.43
N TRP A 322 9.27 -12.06 9.10
CA TRP A 322 10.20 -11.94 8.00
C TRP A 322 9.72 -12.74 6.80
N PHE A 323 9.75 -12.09 5.63
CA PHE A 323 9.55 -12.74 4.35
C PHE A 323 10.89 -12.92 3.64
N PRO A 324 11.03 -13.95 2.81
CA PRO A 324 12.17 -14.07 1.91
C PRO A 324 12.09 -13.02 0.80
N GLY A 325 13.23 -12.77 0.16
CA GLY A 325 13.30 -11.93 -1.04
C GLY A 325 13.66 -10.48 -0.76
N GLY A 326 13.62 -9.69 -1.82
CA GLY A 326 13.96 -8.27 -1.82
C GLY A 326 12.76 -7.36 -1.55
N HIS A 327 12.88 -6.11 -1.99
CA HIS A 327 11.85 -5.10 -1.76
C HIS A 327 10.52 -5.47 -2.43
N LEU A 328 10.54 -5.94 -3.67
CA LEU A 328 9.35 -6.29 -4.44
C LEU A 328 8.84 -7.71 -4.14
N THR A 329 8.60 -8.01 -2.87
CA THR A 329 8.03 -9.30 -2.44
C THR A 329 6.68 -9.59 -3.11
N THR A 330 5.96 -8.57 -3.55
CA THR A 330 4.73 -8.67 -4.34
C THR A 330 4.95 -9.35 -5.70
N SER A 331 6.14 -9.24 -6.25
CA SER A 331 6.56 -9.88 -7.51
C SER A 331 7.35 -11.16 -7.28
N GLU A 332 8.27 -11.17 -6.31
CA GLU A 332 9.15 -12.31 -6.03
C GLU A 332 8.40 -13.48 -5.37
N HIS A 333 7.51 -13.18 -4.44
CA HIS A 333 6.79 -14.17 -3.63
C HIS A 333 5.29 -13.89 -3.54
N PRO A 334 4.59 -13.65 -4.69
CA PRO A 334 3.18 -13.23 -4.68
C PRO A 334 2.26 -14.28 -4.03
N GLY A 335 2.56 -15.56 -4.17
CA GLY A 335 1.81 -16.64 -3.53
C GLY A 335 1.92 -16.62 -2.01
N LEU A 336 3.14 -16.44 -1.49
CA LEU A 336 3.39 -16.36 -0.05
C LEU A 336 2.68 -15.15 0.57
N LEU A 337 2.79 -13.99 -0.09
CA LEU A 337 2.12 -12.78 0.38
C LEU A 337 0.59 -12.94 0.31
N ALA A 338 0.06 -13.55 -0.75
CA ALA A 338 -1.36 -13.84 -0.87
C ALA A 338 -1.86 -14.78 0.24
N ASP A 339 -1.07 -15.79 0.61
CA ASP A 339 -1.42 -16.70 1.70
C ASP A 339 -1.46 -16.00 3.06
N ALA A 340 -0.48 -15.13 3.33
CA ALA A 340 -0.47 -14.30 4.53
C ALA A 340 -1.69 -13.37 4.58
N ILE A 341 -1.97 -12.63 3.49
CA ILE A 341 -3.15 -11.76 3.39
C ILE A 341 -4.44 -12.56 3.58
N ARG A 342 -4.55 -13.74 2.96
CA ARG A 342 -5.74 -14.60 3.08
C ARG A 342 -5.94 -15.09 4.50
N GLY A 343 -4.85 -15.45 5.18
CA GLY A 343 -4.88 -15.86 6.59
C GLY A 343 -5.39 -14.75 7.50
N LEU A 344 -4.81 -13.57 7.40
CA LEU A 344 -5.21 -12.39 8.16
C LEU A 344 -6.64 -11.94 7.82
N ALA A 345 -6.99 -11.91 6.53
CA ALA A 345 -8.33 -11.54 6.10
C ALA A 345 -9.43 -12.45 6.68
N ARG A 346 -9.17 -13.76 6.78
CA ARG A 346 -10.08 -14.71 7.46
C ARG A 346 -10.16 -14.42 8.95
N ALA A 347 -9.02 -14.22 9.61
CA ALA A 347 -8.96 -13.93 11.05
C ALA A 347 -9.75 -12.66 11.41
N HIS A 348 -9.74 -11.65 10.54
CA HIS A 348 -10.44 -10.38 10.73
C HIS A 348 -11.80 -10.29 10.01
N GLY A 349 -12.32 -11.41 9.53
CA GLY A 349 -13.68 -11.51 9.00
C GLY A 349 -13.94 -10.74 7.69
N VAL A 350 -12.92 -10.55 6.85
CA VAL A 350 -13.10 -9.97 5.51
C VAL A 350 -14.07 -10.83 4.71
N GLY A 351 -15.01 -10.19 4.00
CA GLY A 351 -16.07 -10.87 3.27
C GLY A 351 -17.26 -11.31 4.13
N GLN A 352 -17.19 -11.15 5.44
CA GLN A 352 -18.28 -11.45 6.36
C GLN A 352 -19.14 -10.22 6.65
N PRO A 353 -20.42 -10.39 6.95
CA PRO A 353 -21.28 -9.30 7.42
C PRO A 353 -20.77 -8.68 8.71
N ILE A 354 -20.93 -7.38 8.83
CA ILE A 354 -20.71 -6.66 10.09
C ILE A 354 -21.84 -7.04 11.04
N SER A 355 -21.53 -7.76 12.10
CA SER A 355 -22.51 -8.09 13.14
C SER A 355 -22.89 -6.80 13.87
N HIS A 356 -24.16 -6.39 13.81
CA HIS A 356 -24.68 -5.39 14.72
C HIS A 356 -24.88 -6.06 16.09
N PRO A 357 -24.46 -5.44 17.19
CA PRO A 357 -24.87 -5.94 18.50
C PRO A 357 -26.40 -5.95 18.55
N SER A 358 -26.99 -7.11 18.85
CA SER A 358 -28.44 -7.19 19.07
C SER A 358 -28.82 -6.18 20.13
N PRO A 359 -29.90 -5.39 19.94
CA PRO A 359 -30.36 -4.52 20.99
C PRO A 359 -30.62 -5.38 22.21
N THR A 360 -29.95 -5.08 23.31
CA THR A 360 -30.23 -5.69 24.61
C THR A 360 -31.67 -5.39 24.90
N THR A 361 -32.56 -6.37 24.76
CA THR A 361 -33.92 -6.33 25.26
C THR A 361 -33.80 -6.17 26.75
N GLY A 362 -33.95 -4.93 27.23
CA GLY A 362 -34.09 -4.65 28.64
C GLY A 362 -35.36 -5.38 29.11
N GLU A 363 -35.19 -6.46 29.84
CA GLU A 363 -36.27 -7.03 30.64
C GLU A 363 -36.70 -6.01 31.66
N THR A 364 -37.84 -5.38 31.35
CA THR A 364 -38.59 -4.61 32.34
C THR A 364 -39.29 -5.62 33.24
N THR A 365 -38.63 -6.00 34.32
CA THR A 365 -39.31 -6.67 35.43
C THR A 365 -40.22 -5.66 36.09
N ARG A 366 -41.50 -5.95 35.99
CA ARG A 366 -42.56 -5.32 36.80
C ARG A 366 -42.59 -5.95 38.19
#